data_dfed445d929e00d647920e3d6bf718cf
#
_entry.id   dfed445d929e00d647920e3d6bf718cf
#
_cell.length_a   1.000
_cell.length_b   1.000
_cell.length_c   1.000
_cell.angle_alpha   90.00
_cell.angle_beta   90.00
_cell.angle_gamma   90.00
#
_symmetry.space_group_name_H-M   'P 1'
#
loop_
_entity.id
_entity.type
_entity.pdbx_description
1 polymer ?
#
loop_
_entity_poly.entity_id
_entity_poly.type
_entity_poly.pdbx_seq_one_letter_code
_entity_poly.pdbx_strand_id
1 'polypeptide(L)'
;SIDDNRVAIEETATLAAAGAAGSTAILVLVAGGLPEGSRDVVGARERVRDAIGELAPDAAAAGVTLAIEPLHPMYASDRCVVSTLGQALDIAADFDPAVVGATVDTFHIWWDPDVLASIERAGREGRIATYQVCDWKTPLAADVLLSRHYPGDGVIDFASLTAAVEATGYDRDIEVEIFNQEIWDTDPRTVVDRTVAGFAASVSPHLRARVTS
;
A
#
# COMPACT_ATOMS: atom_id res chain seq x y z
N SER A 1 -3.46 -14.85 -11.87
CA SER A 1 -2.66 -16.11 -11.75
C SER A 1 -1.19 -15.80 -11.52
N ILE A 2 -0.35 -16.82 -11.30
CA ILE A 2 1.11 -16.65 -11.19
C ILE A 2 1.67 -16.08 -12.50
N ASP A 3 1.24 -16.60 -13.62
CA ASP A 3 1.74 -16.14 -14.95
C ASP A 3 1.38 -14.69 -15.25
N ASP A 4 0.19 -14.21 -14.87
CA ASP A 4 -0.19 -12.81 -15.01
C ASP A 4 0.71 -11.91 -14.15
N ASN A 5 1.06 -12.36 -12.94
CA ASN A 5 1.97 -11.61 -12.07
C ASN A 5 3.42 -11.61 -12.59
N ARG A 6 3.88 -12.66 -13.28
CA ARG A 6 5.18 -12.63 -13.98
C ARG A 6 5.22 -11.57 -15.06
N VAL A 7 4.14 -11.46 -15.85
CA VAL A 7 4.01 -10.38 -16.84
C VAL A 7 4.04 -9.02 -16.16
N ALA A 8 3.29 -8.83 -15.06
CA ALA A 8 3.28 -7.58 -14.31
C ALA A 8 4.65 -7.22 -13.73
N ILE A 9 5.45 -8.21 -13.29
CA ILE A 9 6.83 -8.00 -12.83
C ILE A 9 7.70 -7.44 -13.99
N GLU A 10 7.62 -8.04 -15.19
CA GLU A 10 8.38 -7.60 -16.36
C GLU A 10 7.98 -6.18 -16.80
N GLU A 11 6.67 -5.89 -16.78
CA GLU A 11 6.12 -4.57 -17.11
C GLU A 11 6.57 -3.52 -16.08
N THR A 12 6.53 -3.85 -14.79
CA THR A 12 6.97 -2.96 -13.70
C THR A 12 8.46 -2.61 -13.85
N ALA A 13 9.31 -3.61 -14.13
CA ALA A 13 10.73 -3.39 -14.38
C ALA A 13 10.95 -2.47 -15.61
N THR A 14 10.19 -2.70 -16.69
CA THR A 14 10.26 -1.90 -17.93
C THR A 14 9.86 -0.45 -17.68
N LEU A 15 8.77 -0.22 -16.95
CA LEU A 15 8.30 1.12 -16.61
C LEU A 15 9.29 1.86 -15.70
N ALA A 16 9.84 1.19 -14.70
CA ALA A 16 10.85 1.78 -13.83
C ALA A 16 12.13 2.16 -14.58
N ALA A 17 12.58 1.32 -15.52
CA ALA A 17 13.74 1.59 -16.36
C ALA A 17 13.52 2.77 -17.32
N ALA A 18 12.29 3.04 -17.73
CA ALA A 18 11.90 4.18 -18.55
C ALA A 18 11.58 5.45 -17.74
N GLY A 19 11.51 5.35 -16.41
CA GLY A 19 11.20 6.45 -15.50
C GLY A 19 12.36 7.41 -15.30
N ALA A 20 12.17 8.34 -14.34
CA ALA A 20 13.24 9.27 -13.93
C ALA A 20 14.39 8.53 -13.26
N ALA A 21 15.57 9.15 -13.24
CA ALA A 21 16.71 8.59 -12.52
C ALA A 21 16.34 8.40 -11.02
N GLY A 22 16.56 7.19 -10.51
CA GLY A 22 16.19 6.82 -9.14
C GLY A 22 14.78 6.24 -8.98
N SER A 23 14.00 6.07 -10.08
CA SER A 23 12.73 5.35 -10.02
C SER A 23 12.93 3.93 -9.50
N THR A 24 12.04 3.51 -8.59
CA THR A 24 12.03 2.16 -8.02
C THR A 24 10.96 1.29 -8.67
N ALA A 25 11.27 0.02 -8.91
CA ALA A 25 10.33 -0.94 -9.45
C ALA A 25 9.58 -1.61 -8.29
N ILE A 26 8.38 -1.15 -8.00
CA ILE A 26 7.52 -1.69 -6.94
C ILE A 26 6.22 -2.19 -7.57
N LEU A 27 5.89 -3.45 -7.34
CA LEU A 27 4.62 -4.06 -7.73
C LEU A 27 3.77 -4.27 -6.49
N VAL A 28 2.69 -3.50 -6.36
CA VAL A 28 1.71 -3.68 -5.28
C VAL A 28 0.89 -4.94 -5.53
N LEU A 29 0.85 -5.83 -4.53
CA LEU A 29 0.16 -7.10 -4.59
C LEU A 29 -1.09 -7.11 -3.70
N VAL A 30 -2.26 -7.16 -4.33
CA VAL A 30 -3.52 -7.50 -3.69
C VAL A 30 -3.71 -9.01 -3.73
N ALA A 31 -3.69 -9.64 -2.56
CA ALA A 31 -3.49 -11.09 -2.41
C ALA A 31 -4.67 -11.99 -2.86
N GLY A 32 -5.82 -11.39 -3.21
CA GLY A 32 -7.04 -12.15 -3.52
C GLY A 32 -7.85 -12.51 -2.26
N GLY A 33 -9.16 -12.69 -2.45
CA GLY A 33 -10.11 -13.05 -1.41
C GLY A 33 -10.15 -14.56 -1.12
N LEU A 34 -11.19 -14.98 -0.41
CA LEU A 34 -11.45 -16.40 -0.18
C LEU A 34 -11.85 -17.09 -1.49
N PRO A 35 -11.32 -18.28 -1.78
CA PRO A 35 -11.84 -19.10 -2.87
C PRO A 35 -13.33 -19.38 -2.71
N GLU A 36 -14.06 -19.49 -3.81
CA GLU A 36 -15.49 -19.76 -3.79
C GLU A 36 -15.83 -20.99 -2.92
N GLY A 37 -16.79 -20.83 -2.03
CA GLY A 37 -17.23 -21.86 -1.08
C GLY A 37 -16.27 -22.12 0.08
N SER A 38 -15.10 -21.51 0.12
CA SER A 38 -14.15 -21.68 1.23
C SER A 38 -14.50 -20.79 2.43
N ARG A 39 -14.22 -21.30 3.64
CA ARG A 39 -14.25 -20.55 4.91
C ARG A 39 -12.89 -20.55 5.60
N ASP A 40 -11.87 -21.07 4.92
CA ASP A 40 -10.54 -21.25 5.45
C ASP A 40 -9.66 -20.02 5.13
N VAL A 41 -9.75 -19.01 5.97
CA VAL A 41 -8.95 -17.78 5.84
C VAL A 41 -7.47 -18.05 6.12
N VAL A 42 -7.15 -18.97 7.04
CA VAL A 42 -5.76 -19.30 7.41
C VAL A 42 -5.07 -19.96 6.22
N GLY A 43 -5.65 -21.03 5.68
CA GLY A 43 -5.10 -21.69 4.50
C GLY A 43 -5.10 -20.80 3.26
N ALA A 44 -6.00 -19.80 3.17
CA ALA A 44 -5.92 -18.82 2.10
C ALA A 44 -4.67 -17.94 2.20
N ARG A 45 -4.26 -17.52 3.41
CA ARG A 45 -3.01 -16.78 3.63
C ARG A 45 -1.76 -17.62 3.39
N GLU A 46 -1.82 -18.92 3.72
CA GLU A 46 -0.73 -19.85 3.38
C GLU A 46 -0.53 -19.95 1.86
N ARG A 47 -1.63 -20.07 1.10
CA ARG A 47 -1.56 -20.06 -0.37
C ARG A 47 -1.01 -18.74 -0.94
N VAL A 48 -1.28 -17.60 -0.30
CA VAL A 48 -0.67 -16.31 -0.68
C VAL A 48 0.84 -16.36 -0.48
N ARG A 49 1.31 -16.88 0.68
CA ARG A 49 2.74 -17.05 0.95
C ARG A 49 3.40 -17.96 -0.08
N ASP A 50 2.78 -19.08 -0.41
CA ASP A 50 3.30 -20.04 -1.40
C ASP A 50 3.40 -19.36 -2.78
N ALA A 51 2.36 -18.63 -3.19
CA ALA A 51 2.35 -17.90 -4.47
C ALA A 51 3.44 -16.82 -4.55
N ILE A 52 3.67 -16.07 -3.46
CA ILE A 52 4.77 -15.11 -3.37
C ILE A 52 6.11 -15.85 -3.46
N GLY A 53 6.23 -17.02 -2.83
CA GLY A 53 7.43 -17.87 -2.94
C GLY A 53 7.76 -18.29 -4.37
N GLU A 54 6.74 -18.53 -5.21
CA GLU A 54 6.93 -18.81 -6.63
C GLU A 54 7.34 -17.58 -7.43
N LEU A 55 6.88 -16.37 -7.06
CA LEU A 55 7.15 -15.12 -7.78
C LEU A 55 8.45 -14.43 -7.33
N ALA A 56 8.89 -14.63 -6.10
CA ALA A 56 10.04 -13.92 -5.53
C ALA A 56 11.34 -14.09 -6.33
N PRO A 57 11.68 -15.28 -6.89
CA PRO A 57 12.86 -15.40 -7.74
C PRO A 57 12.79 -14.56 -9.02
N ASP A 58 11.60 -14.49 -9.66
CA ASP A 58 11.39 -13.70 -10.88
C ASP A 58 11.49 -12.21 -10.57
N ALA A 59 10.88 -11.77 -9.45
CA ALA A 59 10.95 -10.38 -8.98
C ALA A 59 12.40 -9.97 -8.64
N ALA A 60 13.15 -10.83 -7.94
CA ALA A 60 14.55 -10.59 -7.62
C ALA A 60 15.40 -10.46 -8.89
N ALA A 61 15.20 -11.33 -9.89
CA ALA A 61 15.91 -11.29 -11.16
C ALA A 61 15.61 -10.02 -11.97
N ALA A 62 14.37 -9.51 -11.88
CA ALA A 62 13.93 -8.30 -12.54
C ALA A 62 14.24 -7.01 -11.76
N GLY A 63 14.74 -7.11 -10.52
CA GLY A 63 14.96 -5.96 -9.63
C GLY A 63 13.66 -5.30 -9.15
N VAL A 64 12.57 -6.05 -9.06
CA VAL A 64 11.25 -5.59 -8.63
C VAL A 64 11.01 -5.97 -7.18
N THR A 65 10.47 -5.05 -6.38
CA THR A 65 9.98 -5.33 -5.03
C THR A 65 8.49 -5.65 -5.10
N LEU A 66 8.09 -6.82 -4.59
CA LEU A 66 6.70 -7.21 -4.40
C LEU A 66 6.21 -6.60 -3.08
N ALA A 67 5.27 -5.68 -3.14
CA ALA A 67 4.72 -4.99 -1.98
C ALA A 67 3.35 -5.58 -1.62
N ILE A 68 3.28 -6.37 -0.55
CA ILE A 68 2.01 -6.94 -0.08
C ILE A 68 1.15 -5.82 0.48
N GLU A 69 -0.02 -5.60 -0.10
CA GLU A 69 -0.98 -4.62 0.38
C GLU A 69 -2.03 -5.30 1.26
N PRO A 70 -2.08 -4.99 2.56
CA PRO A 70 -3.20 -5.38 3.39
C PRO A 70 -4.41 -4.52 3.05
N LEU A 71 -5.57 -5.13 2.77
CA LEU A 71 -6.81 -4.39 2.57
C LEU A 71 -7.67 -4.43 3.84
N HIS A 72 -8.50 -3.39 4.02
CA HIS A 72 -9.46 -3.33 5.13
C HIS A 72 -10.25 -4.64 5.24
N PRO A 73 -10.54 -5.15 6.45
CA PRO A 73 -11.17 -6.47 6.66
C PRO A 73 -12.50 -6.69 5.92
N MET A 74 -13.19 -5.63 5.55
CA MET A 74 -14.42 -5.74 4.74
C MET A 74 -14.19 -6.41 3.37
N TYR A 75 -12.94 -6.46 2.90
CA TYR A 75 -12.56 -7.07 1.63
C TYR A 75 -12.03 -8.50 1.77
N ALA A 76 -12.04 -9.07 2.98
CA ALA A 76 -11.42 -10.39 3.23
C ALA A 76 -12.07 -11.53 2.44
N SER A 77 -13.36 -11.41 2.09
CA SER A 77 -14.10 -12.43 1.35
C SER A 77 -13.83 -12.43 -0.15
N ASP A 78 -13.61 -11.26 -0.74
CA ASP A 78 -13.66 -11.10 -2.20
C ASP A 78 -12.40 -10.51 -2.83
N ARG A 79 -11.60 -9.75 -2.07
CA ARG A 79 -10.44 -9.05 -2.64
C ARG A 79 -9.11 -9.41 -2.00
N CYS A 80 -9.03 -9.48 -0.65
CA CYS A 80 -7.75 -9.69 0.02
C CYS A 80 -7.92 -10.32 1.40
N VAL A 81 -7.36 -11.51 1.59
CA VAL A 81 -7.36 -12.21 2.87
C VAL A 81 -6.32 -11.68 3.88
N VAL A 82 -5.42 -10.80 3.44
CA VAL A 82 -4.45 -10.09 4.28
C VAL A 82 -5.07 -8.76 4.67
N SER A 83 -5.32 -8.54 5.97
CA SER A 83 -6.16 -7.42 6.44
C SER A 83 -5.45 -6.46 7.40
N THR A 84 -4.24 -6.78 7.85
CA THR A 84 -3.43 -5.91 8.69
C THR A 84 -2.00 -5.84 8.18
N LEU A 85 -1.31 -4.75 8.47
CA LEU A 85 0.12 -4.63 8.14
C LEU A 85 0.95 -5.73 8.82
N GLY A 86 0.60 -6.10 10.07
CA GLY A 86 1.26 -7.21 10.77
C GLY A 86 1.16 -8.54 10.01
N GLN A 87 -0.01 -8.87 9.43
CA GLN A 87 -0.19 -10.07 8.62
C GLN A 87 0.63 -10.03 7.32
N ALA A 88 0.72 -8.87 6.67
CA ALA A 88 1.58 -8.70 5.48
C ALA A 88 3.05 -8.93 5.83
N LEU A 89 3.51 -8.39 6.96
CA LEU A 89 4.87 -8.57 7.46
C LEU A 89 5.17 -10.03 7.85
N ASP A 90 4.20 -10.75 8.43
CA ASP A 90 4.36 -12.18 8.77
C ASP A 90 4.54 -13.04 7.51
N ILE A 91 3.89 -12.70 6.42
CA ILE A 91 4.10 -13.35 5.12
C ILE A 91 5.46 -12.94 4.54
N ALA A 92 5.77 -11.64 4.56
CA ALA A 92 7.02 -11.11 4.00
C ALA A 92 8.28 -11.60 4.72
N ALA A 93 8.16 -11.99 6.01
CA ALA A 93 9.30 -12.39 6.83
C ALA A 93 10.08 -13.60 6.29
N ASP A 94 9.46 -14.45 5.48
CA ASP A 94 10.10 -15.62 4.88
C ASP A 94 10.99 -15.28 3.67
N PHE A 95 11.00 -14.01 3.22
CA PHE A 95 11.67 -13.57 2.00
C PHE A 95 12.69 -12.44 2.28
N ASP A 96 13.60 -12.23 1.32
CA ASP A 96 14.52 -11.11 1.35
C ASP A 96 13.74 -9.76 1.37
N PRO A 97 14.02 -8.85 2.31
CA PRO A 97 13.34 -7.54 2.38
C PRO A 97 13.55 -6.67 1.13
N ALA A 98 14.60 -6.89 0.36
CA ALA A 98 14.79 -6.21 -0.91
C ALA A 98 13.81 -6.71 -1.99
N VAL A 99 13.25 -7.91 -1.85
CA VAL A 99 12.36 -8.56 -2.82
C VAL A 99 10.89 -8.50 -2.39
N VAL A 100 10.60 -8.70 -1.09
CA VAL A 100 9.23 -8.71 -0.59
C VAL A 100 9.10 -7.73 0.57
N GLY A 101 8.29 -6.71 0.37
CA GLY A 101 7.93 -5.72 1.37
C GLY A 101 6.42 -5.63 1.56
N ALA A 102 5.98 -4.55 2.18
CA ALA A 102 4.57 -4.26 2.40
C ALA A 102 4.24 -2.82 2.01
N THR A 103 3.01 -2.61 1.58
CA THR A 103 2.41 -1.29 1.38
C THR A 103 1.83 -0.79 2.70
N VAL A 104 2.13 0.45 3.04
CA VAL A 104 1.48 1.19 4.12
C VAL A 104 0.44 2.09 3.48
N ASP A 105 -0.80 1.63 3.33
CA ASP A 105 -1.93 2.43 2.81
C ASP A 105 -2.85 2.84 3.95
N THR A 106 -2.94 4.16 4.19
CA THR A 106 -3.73 4.72 5.29
C THR A 106 -5.19 4.32 5.24
N PHE A 107 -5.80 4.22 4.06
CA PHE A 107 -7.21 3.83 3.91
C PHE A 107 -7.51 2.42 4.44
N HIS A 108 -6.55 1.53 4.32
CA HIS A 108 -6.76 0.13 4.65
C HIS A 108 -6.40 -0.22 6.08
N ILE A 109 -5.52 0.54 6.73
CA ILE A 109 -4.94 0.15 8.04
C ILE A 109 -5.21 1.12 9.19
N TRP A 110 -5.80 2.30 8.96
CA TRP A 110 -6.01 3.34 9.99
C TRP A 110 -6.78 2.86 11.23
N TRP A 111 -7.65 1.88 11.06
CA TRP A 111 -8.53 1.30 12.09
C TRP A 111 -7.83 0.28 12.99
N ASP A 112 -6.68 -0.27 12.57
CA ASP A 112 -5.96 -1.32 13.27
C ASP A 112 -5.30 -0.76 14.54
N PRO A 113 -5.66 -1.25 15.74
CA PRO A 113 -5.07 -0.78 17.00
C PRO A 113 -3.55 -1.02 17.08
N ASP A 114 -3.01 -1.98 16.32
CA ASP A 114 -1.59 -2.32 16.29
C ASP A 114 -0.82 -1.65 15.13
N VAL A 115 -1.46 -0.72 14.39
CA VAL A 115 -0.89 -0.13 13.17
C VAL A 115 0.46 0.55 13.43
N LEU A 116 0.60 1.33 14.50
CA LEU A 116 1.84 2.04 14.80
C LEU A 116 2.99 1.09 15.15
N ALA A 117 2.71 0.04 15.93
CA ALA A 117 3.68 -1.01 16.23
C ALA A 117 4.08 -1.80 14.96
N SER A 118 3.13 -2.03 14.06
CA SER A 118 3.36 -2.69 12.78
C SER A 118 4.21 -1.83 11.84
N ILE A 119 4.00 -0.50 11.79
CA ILE A 119 4.85 0.43 11.02
C ILE A 119 6.27 0.44 11.58
N GLU A 120 6.43 0.51 12.90
CA GLU A 120 7.74 0.43 13.55
C GLU A 120 8.46 -0.88 13.23
N ARG A 121 7.74 -2.01 13.27
CA ARG A 121 8.26 -3.32 12.86
C ARG A 121 8.70 -3.32 11.40
N ALA A 122 7.85 -2.81 10.49
CA ALA A 122 8.16 -2.73 9.06
C ALA A 122 9.44 -1.92 8.80
N GLY A 123 9.62 -0.82 9.53
CA GLY A 123 10.85 -0.02 9.46
C GLY A 123 12.09 -0.78 9.94
N ARG A 124 12.03 -1.44 11.11
CA ARG A 124 13.15 -2.24 11.63
C ARG A 124 13.55 -3.38 10.68
N GLU A 125 12.58 -3.96 9.98
CA GLU A 125 12.79 -5.05 9.03
C GLU A 125 13.15 -4.55 7.62
N GLY A 126 13.15 -3.23 7.36
CA GLY A 126 13.42 -2.65 6.05
C GLY A 126 12.38 -2.99 4.99
N ARG A 127 11.09 -3.16 5.39
CA ARG A 127 10.04 -3.72 4.55
C ARG A 127 8.96 -2.72 4.12
N ILE A 128 9.09 -1.43 4.41
CA ILE A 128 8.16 -0.43 3.86
C ILE A 128 8.52 -0.20 2.40
N ALA A 129 7.76 -0.80 1.49
CA ALA A 129 7.98 -0.66 0.06
C ALA A 129 7.41 0.67 -0.46
N THR A 130 6.18 1.01 -0.06
CA THR A 130 5.51 2.27 -0.45
C THR A 130 4.62 2.78 0.69
N TYR A 131 4.41 4.10 0.72
CA TYR A 131 3.48 4.77 1.62
C TYR A 131 2.42 5.49 0.80
N GLN A 132 1.17 5.03 0.96
CA GLN A 132 0.01 5.54 0.24
C GLN A 132 -0.94 6.24 1.20
N VAL A 133 -1.45 7.41 0.78
CA VAL A 133 -2.31 8.25 1.61
C VAL A 133 -3.58 8.63 0.86
N CYS A 134 -4.70 8.45 1.50
CA CYS A 134 -5.97 9.09 1.20
C CYS A 134 -6.83 9.04 2.46
N ASP A 135 -7.92 9.79 2.50
CA ASP A 135 -8.74 9.83 3.69
C ASP A 135 -9.96 8.90 3.60
N TRP A 136 -10.49 8.57 4.78
CA TRP A 136 -11.70 7.79 4.98
C TRP A 136 -12.86 8.73 5.27
N LYS A 137 -13.67 9.03 4.25
CA LYS A 137 -14.79 9.94 4.39
C LYS A 137 -16.05 9.23 4.84
N THR A 138 -16.80 9.85 5.75
CA THR A 138 -18.10 9.38 6.19
C THR A 138 -19.21 10.35 5.81
N PRO A 139 -20.46 9.86 5.50
CA PRO A 139 -20.86 8.45 5.45
C PRO A 139 -20.19 7.71 4.28
N LEU A 140 -19.98 6.39 4.45
CA LEU A 140 -19.41 5.58 3.38
C LEU A 140 -20.35 5.52 2.18
N ALA A 141 -19.77 5.47 0.97
CA ALA A 141 -20.51 5.18 -0.25
C ALA A 141 -21.07 3.76 -0.24
N ALA A 142 -22.06 3.48 -1.10
CA ALA A 142 -22.60 2.13 -1.27
C ALA A 142 -21.51 1.14 -1.74
N ASP A 143 -20.62 1.55 -2.64
CA ASP A 143 -19.35 0.88 -2.89
C ASP A 143 -18.29 1.56 -2.01
N VAL A 144 -17.85 0.86 -0.97
CA VAL A 144 -16.92 1.41 0.02
C VAL A 144 -15.56 1.74 -0.59
N LEU A 145 -15.13 1.07 -1.65
CA LEU A 145 -13.91 1.42 -2.37
C LEU A 145 -13.93 2.87 -2.85
N LEU A 146 -15.10 3.38 -3.24
CA LEU A 146 -15.31 4.75 -3.72
C LEU A 146 -15.46 5.78 -2.58
N SER A 147 -15.19 5.40 -1.34
CA SER A 147 -15.24 6.28 -0.17
C SER A 147 -13.88 6.93 0.18
N ARG A 148 -12.85 6.70 -0.62
CA ARG A 148 -11.58 7.41 -0.50
C ARG A 148 -11.77 8.89 -0.81
N HIS A 149 -11.04 9.77 -0.12
CA HIS A 149 -11.13 11.21 -0.31
C HIS A 149 -9.77 11.90 -0.17
N TYR A 150 -9.72 13.21 -0.42
CA TYR A 150 -8.50 13.99 -0.23
C TYR A 150 -8.02 13.91 1.22
N PRO A 151 -6.70 13.84 1.49
CA PRO A 151 -6.18 13.91 2.84
C PRO A 151 -6.71 15.13 3.59
N GLY A 152 -7.27 14.90 4.80
CA GLY A 152 -7.87 15.92 5.66
C GLY A 152 -9.38 16.10 5.50
N ASP A 153 -10.03 15.44 4.56
CA ASP A 153 -11.48 15.48 4.36
C ASP A 153 -12.25 14.40 5.15
N GLY A 154 -11.55 13.53 5.87
CA GLY A 154 -12.14 12.38 6.59
C GLY A 154 -11.70 12.26 8.05
N VAL A 155 -11.44 11.03 8.50
CA VAL A 155 -11.23 10.71 9.91
C VAL A 155 -9.86 10.11 10.22
N ILE A 156 -8.98 9.94 9.24
CA ILE A 156 -7.67 9.30 9.44
C ILE A 156 -6.72 10.23 10.19
N ASP A 157 -6.05 9.71 11.21
CA ASP A 157 -4.99 10.42 11.95
C ASP A 157 -3.67 10.38 11.17
N PHE A 158 -3.53 11.29 10.19
CA PHE A 158 -2.29 11.43 9.43
C PHE A 158 -1.10 11.85 10.28
N ALA A 159 -1.33 12.57 11.38
CA ALA A 159 -0.25 13.03 12.24
C ALA A 159 0.50 11.84 12.84
N SER A 160 -0.22 10.91 13.46
CA SER A 160 0.36 9.71 14.06
C SER A 160 0.96 8.76 13.02
N LEU A 161 0.23 8.48 11.94
CA LEU A 161 0.67 7.54 10.91
C LEU A 161 1.92 8.04 10.16
N THR A 162 1.89 9.29 9.70
CA THR A 162 3.01 9.88 8.96
C THR A 162 4.25 10.02 9.86
N ALA A 163 4.08 10.46 11.12
CA ALA A 163 5.19 10.53 12.06
C ALA A 163 5.81 9.15 12.34
N ALA A 164 4.98 8.09 12.41
CA ALA A 164 5.48 6.72 12.58
C ALA A 164 6.27 6.24 11.36
N VAL A 165 5.78 6.50 10.13
CA VAL A 165 6.50 6.17 8.90
C VAL A 165 7.83 6.94 8.81
N GLU A 166 7.81 8.25 9.06
CA GLU A 166 9.03 9.08 9.08
C GLU A 166 10.06 8.62 10.12
N ALA A 167 9.59 8.13 11.29
CA ALA A 167 10.47 7.62 12.33
C ALA A 167 11.27 6.39 11.89
N THR A 168 10.78 5.64 10.90
CA THR A 168 11.49 4.48 10.33
C THR A 168 12.65 4.86 9.42
N GLY A 169 12.75 6.13 9.01
CA GLY A 169 13.71 6.59 8.01
C GLY A 169 13.25 6.38 6.57
N TYR A 170 11.95 6.15 6.35
CA TYR A 170 11.38 6.07 5.00
C TYR A 170 11.68 7.35 4.22
N ASP A 171 12.30 7.22 3.04
CA ASP A 171 12.79 8.35 2.24
C ASP A 171 12.30 8.34 0.78
N ARG A 172 11.37 7.43 0.47
CA ARG A 172 10.79 7.29 -0.88
C ARG A 172 9.58 8.22 -1.07
N ASP A 173 9.00 8.18 -2.26
CA ASP A 173 7.81 8.95 -2.59
C ASP A 173 6.59 8.54 -1.75
N ILE A 174 5.69 9.50 -1.54
CA ILE A 174 4.40 9.29 -0.90
C ILE A 174 3.33 9.47 -1.97
N GLU A 175 2.53 8.46 -2.18
CA GLU A 175 1.50 8.42 -3.19
C GLU A 175 0.14 8.83 -2.61
N VAL A 176 -0.60 9.67 -3.34
CA VAL A 176 -2.01 9.94 -3.03
C VAL A 176 -2.88 9.11 -3.96
N GLU A 177 -3.59 8.12 -3.40
CA GLU A 177 -4.42 7.18 -4.15
C GLU A 177 -5.90 7.33 -3.77
N ILE A 178 -6.72 7.87 -4.70
CA ILE A 178 -8.12 8.18 -4.44
C ILE A 178 -9.03 7.48 -5.45
N PHE A 179 -9.84 6.52 -4.97
CA PHE A 179 -10.96 5.93 -5.71
C PHE A 179 -12.25 6.61 -5.26
N ASN A 180 -12.79 7.50 -6.09
CA ASN A 180 -14.02 8.23 -5.78
C ASN A 180 -14.65 8.77 -7.07
N GLN A 181 -15.90 8.39 -7.36
CA GLN A 181 -16.56 8.74 -8.61
C GLN A 181 -16.75 10.26 -8.75
N GLU A 182 -17.11 10.98 -7.69
CA GLU A 182 -17.29 12.43 -7.75
C GLU A 182 -15.98 13.17 -8.06
N ILE A 183 -14.87 12.62 -7.56
CA ILE A 183 -13.52 13.16 -7.83
C ILE A 183 -13.12 12.87 -9.27
N TRP A 184 -13.38 11.65 -9.78
CA TRP A 184 -13.07 11.28 -11.15
C TRP A 184 -13.90 12.10 -12.17
N ASP A 185 -15.13 12.53 -11.81
CA ASP A 185 -15.99 13.37 -12.64
C ASP A 185 -15.63 14.87 -12.55
N THR A 186 -14.68 15.23 -11.69
CA THR A 186 -14.22 16.60 -11.49
C THR A 186 -13.12 16.96 -12.49
N ASP A 187 -13.01 18.24 -12.84
CA ASP A 187 -11.92 18.76 -13.69
C ASP A 187 -10.55 18.35 -13.12
N PRO A 188 -9.66 17.72 -13.92
CA PRO A 188 -8.40 17.16 -13.43
C PRO A 188 -7.48 18.20 -12.77
N ARG A 189 -7.49 19.46 -13.21
CA ARG A 189 -6.68 20.53 -12.60
C ARG A 189 -7.18 20.83 -11.19
N THR A 190 -8.49 20.92 -11.02
CA THR A 190 -9.12 21.08 -9.70
C THR A 190 -8.79 19.90 -8.78
N VAL A 191 -8.78 18.66 -9.29
CA VAL A 191 -8.39 17.48 -8.53
C VAL A 191 -6.95 17.59 -8.05
N VAL A 192 -6.01 17.93 -8.93
CA VAL A 192 -4.59 18.11 -8.57
C VAL A 192 -4.42 19.21 -7.52
N ASP A 193 -5.04 20.38 -7.73
CA ASP A 193 -4.94 21.51 -6.79
C ASP A 193 -5.47 21.14 -5.39
N ARG A 194 -6.59 20.42 -5.31
CA ARG A 194 -7.15 19.94 -4.04
C ARG A 194 -6.29 18.85 -3.39
N THR A 195 -5.74 17.94 -4.18
CA THR A 195 -4.83 16.88 -3.70
C THR A 195 -3.59 17.50 -3.06
N VAL A 196 -2.96 18.46 -3.76
CA VAL A 196 -1.78 19.19 -3.25
C VAL A 196 -2.12 19.96 -1.97
N ALA A 197 -3.25 20.66 -1.94
CA ALA A 197 -3.68 21.41 -0.77
C ALA A 197 -3.96 20.49 0.45
N GLY A 198 -4.68 19.38 0.25
CA GLY A 198 -4.97 18.40 1.31
C GLY A 198 -3.71 17.73 1.84
N PHE A 199 -2.81 17.32 0.95
CA PHE A 199 -1.52 16.75 1.32
C PHE A 199 -0.67 17.75 2.13
N ALA A 200 -0.58 19.00 1.66
CA ALA A 200 0.18 20.06 2.32
C ALA A 200 -0.37 20.40 3.72
N ALA A 201 -1.68 20.29 3.92
CA ALA A 201 -2.31 20.59 5.21
C ALA A 201 -2.26 19.43 6.20
N SER A 202 -2.40 18.17 5.73
CA SER A 202 -2.66 17.02 6.60
C SER A 202 -1.50 16.05 6.71
N VAL A 203 -0.64 15.93 5.68
CA VAL A 203 0.48 14.98 5.65
C VAL A 203 1.82 15.69 5.80
N SER A 204 2.06 16.71 4.97
CA SER A 204 3.33 17.43 4.90
C SER A 204 3.85 18.00 6.24
N PRO A 205 3.01 18.50 7.17
CA PRO A 205 3.49 19.03 8.45
C PRO A 205 4.16 17.98 9.34
N HIS A 206 3.95 16.69 9.07
CA HIS A 206 4.46 15.57 9.85
C HIS A 206 5.66 14.90 9.20
N LEU A 207 6.06 15.36 8.01
CA LEU A 207 7.28 14.94 7.32
C LEU A 207 8.50 15.70 7.86
N ARG A 208 9.64 15.02 7.94
CA ARG A 208 10.91 15.70 8.23
C ARG A 208 11.30 16.60 7.07
N ALA A 209 11.90 17.75 7.38
CA ALA A 209 12.48 18.60 6.36
C ALA A 209 13.57 17.80 5.60
N ARG A 210 13.32 17.47 4.33
CA ARG A 210 14.32 16.85 3.48
C ARG A 210 15.30 17.94 3.05
N VAL A 211 16.57 17.78 3.40
CA VAL A 211 17.63 18.66 2.88
C VAL A 211 17.78 18.31 1.40
N THR A 212 17.27 19.20 0.54
CA THR A 212 17.58 19.13 -0.92
C THR A 212 19.05 19.43 -1.08
N SER A 213 19.84 18.38 -1.34
CA SER A 213 21.25 18.50 -1.71
C SER A 213 21.39 18.90 -3.18
#